data_b920915a8a3a7a25e4029d5eb4652e17
#
_entry.id   b920915a8a3a7a25e4029d5eb4652e17
#
_cell.length_a   1.000
_cell.length_b   1.000
_cell.length_c   1.000
_cell.angle_alpha   90.00
_cell.angle_beta   90.00
_cell.angle_gamma   90.00
#
_symmetry.space_group_name_H-M   'P 1'
#
loop_
_entity.id
_entity.type
_entity.pdbx_description
1 polymer ?
#
loop_
_entity_poly.entity_id
_entity_poly.type
_entity_poly.pdbx_seq_one_letter_code
_entity_poly.pdbx_strand_id
1 'polypeptide(L)'
;NKIVQYFKKALKGKGCVICTDMSELAPSIYEADKYYIVPSMISKGYIEVILDICKKEHIDGVLSLIDPELSLLAANADKFAELGTVVIGSSYELCEMSLDKYVMYNWLKEHGYNCAKSYIDKDEFFFDIENGMVKYPVFVKPAKGSASIAISKVYDRETVELLLAHSDGLMIQEFLDGQEIGADVYIDIITGEIISIFTKKKIKMRAGETDKAVSFKDDKLFQLIKKFVSEAGYRGQIDIDIF
;
A
#
# COMPACT_ATOMS: atom_id res chain seq x y z
N ASN A 1 0.94 -3.76 -17.18
CA ASN A 1 1.24 -3.06 -18.44
C ASN A 1 0.37 -1.82 -18.71
N LYS A 2 -0.87 -1.73 -18.16
CA LYS A 2 -1.75 -0.56 -18.38
C LYS A 2 -1.12 0.77 -17.94
N ILE A 3 -0.43 0.79 -16.82
CA ILE A 3 0.26 1.99 -16.32
C ILE A 3 1.32 2.47 -17.29
N VAL A 4 2.10 1.55 -17.87
CA VAL A 4 3.09 1.87 -18.92
C VAL A 4 2.40 2.56 -20.10
N GLN A 5 1.29 1.99 -20.59
CA GLN A 5 0.52 2.58 -21.68
C GLN A 5 -0.02 3.97 -21.33
N TYR A 6 -0.47 4.19 -20.09
CA TYR A 6 -0.95 5.49 -19.63
C TYR A 6 0.16 6.54 -19.58
N PHE A 7 1.33 6.20 -19.06
CA PHE A 7 2.50 7.09 -19.10
C PHE A 7 2.92 7.42 -20.53
N LYS A 8 3.05 6.43 -21.40
CA LYS A 8 3.37 6.67 -22.84
C LYS A 8 2.35 7.59 -23.50
N LYS A 9 1.06 7.39 -23.24
CA LYS A 9 -0.01 8.25 -23.74
C LYS A 9 0.09 9.67 -23.19
N ALA A 10 0.41 9.83 -21.90
CA ALA A 10 0.55 11.13 -21.27
C ALA A 10 1.77 11.90 -21.79
N LEU A 11 2.88 11.22 -22.00
CA LEU A 11 4.13 11.79 -22.53
C LEU A 11 4.02 12.23 -24.00
N LYS A 12 3.08 11.68 -24.78
CA LYS A 12 2.85 12.09 -26.19
C LYS A 12 4.13 12.09 -27.06
N GLY A 13 5.03 11.13 -26.81
CA GLY A 13 6.32 11.03 -27.53
C GLY A 13 7.39 12.02 -27.07
N LYS A 14 7.16 12.81 -26.02
CA LYS A 14 8.15 13.75 -25.46
C LYS A 14 9.07 13.13 -24.40
N GLY A 15 8.92 11.84 -24.12
CA GLY A 15 9.72 11.11 -23.16
C GLY A 15 9.60 9.62 -23.40
N CYS A 16 10.36 8.83 -22.64
CA CYS A 16 10.39 7.37 -22.68
C CYS A 16 9.89 6.78 -21.37
N VAL A 17 9.24 5.60 -21.44
CA VAL A 17 8.89 4.80 -20.29
C VAL A 17 9.79 3.57 -20.25
N ILE A 18 10.56 3.44 -19.17
CA ILE A 18 11.48 2.33 -18.95
C ILE A 18 10.90 1.45 -17.85
N CYS A 19 10.85 0.15 -18.07
CA CYS A 19 10.40 -0.82 -17.08
C CYS A 19 11.58 -1.62 -16.54
N THR A 20 11.52 -1.97 -15.26
CA THR A 20 12.40 -2.93 -14.62
C THR A 20 11.57 -4.10 -14.10
N ASP A 21 12.09 -5.30 -14.21
CA ASP A 21 11.49 -6.52 -13.68
C ASP A 21 12.57 -7.57 -13.41
N MET A 22 12.29 -8.55 -12.57
CA MET A 22 13.20 -9.70 -12.36
C MET A 22 13.10 -10.73 -13.48
N SER A 23 12.04 -10.70 -14.28
CA SER A 23 11.70 -11.70 -15.28
C SER A 23 11.51 -11.10 -16.66
N GLU A 24 12.14 -11.74 -17.65
CA GLU A 24 11.89 -11.43 -19.07
C GLU A 24 10.48 -11.79 -19.53
N LEU A 25 9.72 -12.52 -18.70
CA LEU A 25 8.34 -12.91 -18.99
C LEU A 25 7.31 -11.89 -18.47
N ALA A 26 7.75 -10.80 -17.83
CA ALA A 26 6.85 -9.77 -17.31
C ALA A 26 6.15 -9.02 -18.47
N PRO A 27 4.81 -8.99 -18.53
CA PRO A 27 4.10 -8.36 -19.64
C PRO A 27 4.36 -6.85 -19.81
N SER A 28 4.78 -6.18 -18.74
CA SER A 28 5.04 -4.73 -18.74
C SER A 28 6.25 -4.34 -19.58
N ILE A 29 7.27 -5.19 -19.64
CA ILE A 29 8.50 -4.90 -20.39
C ILE A 29 8.26 -4.82 -21.90
N TYR A 30 7.26 -5.55 -22.42
CA TYR A 30 6.91 -5.55 -23.86
C TYR A 30 6.12 -4.28 -24.28
N GLU A 31 5.57 -3.56 -23.31
CA GLU A 31 4.87 -2.30 -23.55
C GLU A 31 5.79 -1.08 -23.40
N ALA A 32 6.90 -1.23 -22.69
CA ALA A 32 7.85 -0.16 -22.40
C ALA A 32 8.66 0.22 -23.66
N ASP A 33 9.23 1.41 -23.66
CA ASP A 33 10.16 1.84 -24.72
C ASP A 33 11.53 1.20 -24.55
N LYS A 34 11.91 0.92 -23.30
CA LYS A 34 13.09 0.17 -22.88
C LYS A 34 12.79 -0.66 -21.65
N TYR A 35 13.58 -1.68 -21.38
CA TYR A 35 13.51 -2.42 -20.13
C TYR A 35 14.88 -2.89 -19.64
N TYR A 36 14.94 -3.20 -18.37
CA TYR A 36 16.09 -3.80 -17.71
C TYR A 36 15.65 -4.97 -16.83
N ILE A 37 16.39 -6.06 -16.89
CA ILE A 37 16.23 -7.16 -15.93
C ILE A 37 17.11 -6.82 -14.74
N VAL A 38 16.50 -6.77 -13.56
CA VAL A 38 17.13 -6.37 -12.30
C VAL A 38 17.06 -7.49 -11.27
N PRO A 39 17.93 -7.51 -10.25
CA PRO A 39 17.82 -8.46 -9.16
C PRO A 39 16.55 -8.22 -8.34
N SER A 40 16.20 -9.17 -7.48
CA SER A 40 15.13 -8.96 -6.50
C SER A 40 15.41 -7.75 -5.61
N MET A 41 14.36 -6.99 -5.23
CA MET A 41 14.47 -5.83 -4.34
C MET A 41 15.05 -6.16 -2.95
N ILE A 42 14.99 -7.42 -2.52
CA ILE A 42 15.62 -7.89 -1.27
C ILE A 42 17.10 -8.24 -1.42
N SER A 43 17.62 -8.23 -2.64
CA SER A 43 19.03 -8.53 -2.91
C SER A 43 19.91 -7.36 -2.52
N LYS A 44 21.08 -7.67 -1.95
CA LYS A 44 22.10 -6.65 -1.69
C LYS A 44 22.51 -6.01 -3.01
N GLY A 45 22.53 -4.67 -3.05
CA GLY A 45 22.93 -3.92 -4.24
C GLY A 45 21.78 -3.60 -5.21
N TYR A 46 20.52 -3.93 -4.86
CA TYR A 46 19.36 -3.62 -5.70
C TYR A 46 19.25 -2.11 -5.99
N ILE A 47 19.32 -1.28 -4.96
CA ILE A 47 19.20 0.19 -5.11
C ILE A 47 20.30 0.75 -6.01
N GLU A 48 21.52 0.25 -5.88
CA GLU A 48 22.65 0.66 -6.71
C GLU A 48 22.38 0.37 -8.19
N VAL A 49 21.78 -0.79 -8.51
CA VAL A 49 21.37 -1.13 -9.89
C VAL A 49 20.30 -0.16 -10.41
N ILE A 50 19.31 0.19 -9.60
CA ILE A 50 18.27 1.15 -10.00
C ILE A 50 18.86 2.55 -10.19
N LEU A 51 19.74 3.00 -9.29
CA LEU A 51 20.44 4.28 -9.42
C LEU A 51 21.31 4.35 -10.69
N ASP A 52 22.01 3.26 -11.02
CA ASP A 52 22.82 3.18 -12.24
C ASP A 52 21.96 3.28 -13.50
N ILE A 53 20.76 2.64 -13.50
CA ILE A 53 19.80 2.77 -14.59
C ILE A 53 19.30 4.21 -14.68
N CYS A 54 18.90 4.81 -13.56
CA CYS A 54 18.44 6.20 -13.51
C CYS A 54 19.48 7.15 -14.08
N LYS A 55 20.73 7.01 -13.68
CA LYS A 55 21.87 7.81 -14.18
C LYS A 55 22.11 7.62 -15.67
N LYS A 56 22.13 6.36 -16.13
CA LYS A 56 22.40 5.99 -17.53
C LYS A 56 21.33 6.48 -18.48
N GLU A 57 20.07 6.39 -18.07
CA GLU A 57 18.92 6.70 -18.89
C GLU A 57 18.38 8.11 -18.66
N HIS A 58 18.99 8.89 -17.76
CA HIS A 58 18.56 10.25 -17.39
C HIS A 58 17.10 10.28 -16.96
N ILE A 59 16.74 9.44 -15.98
CA ILE A 59 15.36 9.25 -15.52
C ILE A 59 14.91 10.47 -14.71
N ASP A 60 13.79 11.09 -15.11
CA ASP A 60 13.17 12.19 -14.37
C ASP A 60 12.38 11.70 -13.14
N GLY A 61 11.76 10.52 -13.21
CA GLY A 61 10.97 9.99 -12.10
C GLY A 61 10.97 8.48 -12.03
N VAL A 62 11.04 7.92 -10.83
CA VAL A 62 10.96 6.48 -10.53
C VAL A 62 9.70 6.18 -9.72
N LEU A 63 8.97 5.15 -10.12
CA LEU A 63 7.71 4.70 -9.50
C LEU A 63 7.75 3.19 -9.31
N SER A 64 7.35 2.72 -8.14
CA SER A 64 6.99 1.33 -7.90
C SER A 64 5.50 1.18 -7.59
N LEU A 65 4.97 -0.03 -7.81
CA LEU A 65 3.64 -0.46 -7.40
C LEU A 65 3.69 -1.56 -6.34
N ILE A 66 4.88 -1.78 -5.78
CA ILE A 66 5.14 -2.80 -4.76
C ILE A 66 5.42 -2.06 -3.45
N ASP A 67 4.56 -2.22 -2.45
CA ASP A 67 4.65 -1.44 -1.21
C ASP A 67 6.02 -1.50 -0.51
N PRO A 68 6.67 -2.68 -0.33
CA PRO A 68 8.02 -2.72 0.23
C PRO A 68 9.07 -2.02 -0.63
N GLU A 69 8.91 -2.01 -1.95
CA GLU A 69 9.82 -1.30 -2.86
C GLU A 69 9.61 0.21 -2.79
N LEU A 70 8.36 0.67 -2.63
CA LEU A 70 8.08 2.09 -2.39
C LEU A 70 8.81 2.60 -1.15
N SER A 71 8.77 1.84 -0.05
CA SER A 71 9.52 2.16 1.17
C SER A 71 11.03 2.20 0.92
N LEU A 72 11.55 1.22 0.17
CA LEU A 72 12.98 1.14 -0.16
C LEU A 72 13.44 2.31 -1.04
N LEU A 73 12.65 2.71 -2.04
CA LEU A 73 12.92 3.87 -2.88
C LEU A 73 12.87 5.17 -2.06
N ALA A 74 11.84 5.33 -1.21
CA ALA A 74 11.69 6.49 -0.35
C ALA A 74 12.84 6.64 0.65
N ALA A 75 13.34 5.53 1.22
CA ALA A 75 14.51 5.51 2.10
C ALA A 75 15.81 5.98 1.41
N ASN A 76 15.86 5.97 0.07
CA ASN A 76 17.00 6.40 -0.73
C ASN A 76 16.69 7.64 -1.59
N ALA A 77 15.62 8.37 -1.29
CA ALA A 77 15.15 9.50 -2.11
C ALA A 77 16.24 10.55 -2.38
N ASP A 78 17.08 10.83 -1.40
CA ASP A 78 18.21 11.79 -1.54
C ASP A 78 19.19 11.33 -2.62
N LYS A 79 19.52 10.04 -2.71
CA LYS A 79 20.42 9.52 -3.75
C LYS A 79 19.84 9.65 -5.16
N PHE A 80 18.52 9.48 -5.30
CA PHE A 80 17.83 9.70 -6.55
C PHE A 80 17.79 11.18 -6.90
N ALA A 81 17.53 12.05 -5.93
CA ALA A 81 17.53 13.51 -6.12
C ALA A 81 18.89 14.04 -6.57
N GLU A 82 20.02 13.50 -6.10
CA GLU A 82 21.37 13.82 -6.58
C GLU A 82 21.56 13.53 -8.08
N LEU A 83 20.78 12.61 -8.64
CA LEU A 83 20.78 12.28 -10.07
C LEU A 83 19.75 13.11 -10.87
N GLY A 84 18.97 13.96 -10.20
CA GLY A 84 17.83 14.67 -10.79
C GLY A 84 16.57 13.81 -10.95
N THR A 85 16.54 12.62 -10.35
CA THR A 85 15.41 11.70 -10.41
C THR A 85 14.50 11.89 -9.19
N VAL A 86 13.19 12.02 -9.42
CA VAL A 86 12.19 12.14 -8.36
C VAL A 86 11.62 10.76 -8.03
N VAL A 87 11.61 10.36 -6.75
CA VAL A 87 10.85 9.20 -6.28
C VAL A 87 9.38 9.59 -6.20
N ILE A 88 8.53 8.94 -7.01
CA ILE A 88 7.10 9.22 -7.09
C ILE A 88 6.38 8.40 -6.03
N GLY A 89 6.10 9.01 -4.89
CA GLY A 89 5.45 8.35 -3.74
C GLY A 89 5.48 9.23 -2.50
N SER A 90 5.05 8.66 -1.39
CA SER A 90 5.07 9.30 -0.07
C SER A 90 6.45 9.20 0.60
N SER A 91 6.62 9.88 1.74
CA SER A 91 7.87 9.81 2.51
C SER A 91 8.13 8.40 3.04
N TYR A 92 9.37 8.12 3.43
CA TYR A 92 9.75 6.83 4.00
C TYR A 92 8.90 6.48 5.23
N GLU A 93 8.69 7.44 6.13
CA GLU A 93 7.90 7.26 7.35
C GLU A 93 6.45 6.87 7.04
N LEU A 94 5.85 7.49 6.03
CA LEU A 94 4.48 7.17 5.60
C LEU A 94 4.40 5.80 4.90
N CYS A 95 5.40 5.45 4.11
CA CYS A 95 5.49 4.12 3.50
C CYS A 95 5.60 3.03 4.58
N GLU A 96 6.48 3.21 5.58
CA GLU A 96 6.64 2.27 6.70
C GLU A 96 5.38 2.19 7.56
N MET A 97 4.72 3.32 7.85
CA MET A 97 3.46 3.34 8.58
C MET A 97 2.36 2.58 7.83
N SER A 98 2.30 2.73 6.51
CA SER A 98 1.31 2.02 5.67
C SER A 98 1.58 0.52 5.56
N LEU A 99 2.85 0.11 5.62
CA LEU A 99 3.26 -1.29 5.64
C LEU A 99 2.96 -1.98 6.97
N ASP A 100 2.94 -1.24 8.08
CA ASP A 100 2.68 -1.77 9.42
C ASP A 100 1.26 -1.41 9.88
N LYS A 101 0.37 -2.40 9.80
CA LYS A 101 -1.06 -2.23 10.11
C LYS A 101 -1.33 -1.84 11.56
N TYR A 102 -0.44 -2.23 12.47
CA TYR A 102 -0.61 -1.87 13.88
C TYR A 102 -0.13 -0.43 14.15
N VAL A 103 0.93 0.00 13.50
CA VAL A 103 1.37 1.41 13.53
C VAL A 103 0.31 2.31 12.92
N MET A 104 -0.26 1.93 11.77
CA MET A 104 -1.38 2.64 11.14
C MET A 104 -2.61 2.71 12.06
N TYR A 105 -2.98 1.60 12.72
CA TYR A 105 -4.08 1.58 13.67
C TYR A 105 -3.87 2.60 14.81
N ASN A 106 -2.68 2.64 15.39
CA ASN A 106 -2.38 3.59 16.47
C ASN A 106 -2.46 5.03 15.98
N TRP A 107 -1.89 5.33 14.82
CA TRP A 107 -1.98 6.64 14.20
C TRP A 107 -3.44 7.08 13.97
N LEU A 108 -4.26 6.19 13.39
CA LEU A 108 -5.69 6.46 13.16
C LEU A 108 -6.43 6.75 14.47
N LYS A 109 -6.18 5.95 15.50
CA LYS A 109 -6.78 6.12 16.84
C LYS A 109 -6.39 7.46 17.48
N GLU A 110 -5.11 7.82 17.44
CA GLU A 110 -4.58 9.08 17.99
C GLU A 110 -5.15 10.31 17.29
N HIS A 111 -5.46 10.21 15.99
CA HIS A 111 -6.04 11.29 15.19
C HIS A 111 -7.58 11.25 15.14
N GLY A 112 -8.22 10.37 15.93
CA GLY A 112 -9.67 10.31 16.07
C GLY A 112 -10.41 9.72 14.86
N TYR A 113 -9.75 8.91 14.05
CA TYR A 113 -10.40 8.14 12.98
C TYR A 113 -10.99 6.85 13.53
N ASN A 114 -12.17 6.49 13.02
CA ASN A 114 -12.72 5.17 13.26
C ASN A 114 -11.87 4.12 12.54
N CYS A 115 -11.50 3.07 13.25
CA CYS A 115 -10.73 1.96 12.70
C CYS A 115 -11.07 0.66 13.43
N ALA A 116 -10.84 -0.46 12.76
CA ALA A 116 -11.00 -1.79 13.37
C ALA A 116 -10.05 -1.95 14.56
N LYS A 117 -10.57 -2.37 15.72
CA LYS A 117 -9.74 -2.63 16.90
C LYS A 117 -8.67 -3.66 16.55
N SER A 118 -7.45 -3.35 16.93
CA SER A 118 -6.27 -4.13 16.55
C SER A 118 -5.37 -4.35 17.76
N TYR A 119 -4.82 -5.56 17.86
CA TYR A 119 -4.03 -6.00 19.02
C TYR A 119 -2.78 -6.73 18.57
N ILE A 120 -1.67 -6.48 19.25
CA ILE A 120 -0.44 -7.29 19.21
C ILE A 120 -0.24 -8.07 20.50
N ASP A 121 -0.91 -7.66 21.57
CA ASP A 121 -0.95 -8.32 22.85
C ASP A 121 -2.21 -9.19 22.95
N LYS A 122 -2.01 -10.48 23.17
CA LYS A 122 -3.12 -11.44 23.28
C LYS A 122 -3.94 -11.27 24.56
N ASP A 123 -3.31 -10.83 25.64
CA ASP A 123 -3.99 -10.69 26.93
C ASP A 123 -4.93 -9.49 26.90
N GLU A 124 -4.53 -8.38 26.27
CA GLU A 124 -5.39 -7.23 25.96
C GLU A 124 -6.57 -7.65 25.08
N PHE A 125 -6.31 -8.42 24.03
CA PHE A 125 -7.37 -8.94 23.16
C PHE A 125 -8.39 -9.80 23.91
N PHE A 126 -7.93 -10.77 24.70
CA PHE A 126 -8.83 -11.63 25.44
C PHE A 126 -9.60 -10.91 26.54
N PHE A 127 -9.00 -9.91 27.17
CA PHE A 127 -9.71 -9.04 28.10
C PHE A 127 -10.87 -8.31 27.38
N ASP A 128 -10.66 -7.76 26.18
CA ASP A 128 -11.70 -7.08 25.41
C ASP A 128 -12.80 -8.05 24.91
N ILE A 129 -12.45 -9.30 24.59
CA ILE A 129 -13.43 -10.36 24.27
C ILE A 129 -14.33 -10.67 25.48
N GLU A 130 -13.75 -10.86 26.67
CA GLU A 130 -14.47 -11.18 27.91
C GLU A 130 -15.40 -10.03 28.35
N ASN A 131 -15.00 -8.79 28.07
CA ASN A 131 -15.81 -7.60 28.36
C ASN A 131 -16.78 -7.21 27.21
N GLY A 132 -16.87 -8.01 26.15
CA GLY A 132 -17.78 -7.81 25.03
C GLY A 132 -17.47 -6.59 24.14
N MET A 133 -16.24 -6.06 24.25
CA MET A 133 -15.76 -4.93 23.44
C MET A 133 -15.39 -5.34 22.02
N VAL A 134 -15.05 -6.62 21.82
CA VAL A 134 -14.80 -7.26 20.51
C VAL A 134 -15.49 -8.62 20.51
N LYS A 135 -15.84 -9.10 19.34
CA LYS A 135 -16.52 -10.39 19.16
C LYS A 135 -15.87 -11.20 18.05
N TYR A 136 -15.93 -12.51 18.18
CA TYR A 136 -15.63 -13.39 17.06
C TYR A 136 -16.68 -13.23 15.94
N PRO A 137 -16.29 -13.43 14.66
CA PRO A 137 -14.96 -13.76 14.20
C PRO A 137 -14.02 -12.56 14.26
N VAL A 138 -12.71 -12.83 14.27
CA VAL A 138 -11.63 -11.85 14.14
C VAL A 138 -10.70 -12.27 13.02
N PHE A 139 -9.85 -11.35 12.56
CA PHE A 139 -8.72 -11.68 11.70
C PHE A 139 -7.45 -11.84 12.52
N VAL A 140 -6.66 -12.89 12.19
CA VAL A 140 -5.26 -13.03 12.62
C VAL A 140 -4.40 -12.96 11.37
N LYS A 141 -3.46 -12.04 11.33
CA LYS A 141 -2.64 -11.74 10.15
C LYS A 141 -1.31 -11.11 10.54
N PRO A 142 -0.29 -11.13 9.64
CA PRO A 142 0.95 -10.38 9.87
C PRO A 142 0.67 -8.89 10.09
N ALA A 143 1.25 -8.32 11.14
CA ALA A 143 1.15 -6.88 11.41
C ALA A 143 1.82 -6.08 10.29
N LYS A 144 2.96 -6.54 9.76
CA LYS A 144 3.71 -5.89 8.69
C LYS A 144 3.62 -6.68 7.39
N GLY A 145 3.45 -5.98 6.27
CA GLY A 145 3.38 -6.53 4.92
C GLY A 145 2.09 -6.19 4.17
N SER A 146 2.02 -6.63 2.92
CA SER A 146 0.93 -6.36 1.97
C SER A 146 0.40 -7.63 1.30
N ALA A 147 -0.48 -7.50 0.30
CA ALA A 147 -0.99 -8.57 -0.56
C ALA A 147 -1.81 -9.66 0.13
N SER A 148 -2.45 -9.38 1.27
CA SER A 148 -3.35 -10.33 1.96
C SER A 148 -2.74 -11.71 2.26
N ILE A 149 -1.42 -11.80 2.42
CA ILE A 149 -0.71 -13.05 2.69
C ILE A 149 -0.97 -13.48 4.14
N ALA A 150 -1.23 -14.77 4.35
CA ALA A 150 -1.40 -15.41 5.67
C ALA A 150 -2.47 -14.75 6.57
N ILE A 151 -3.60 -14.34 5.98
CA ILE A 151 -4.76 -13.84 6.73
C ILE A 151 -5.67 -15.02 7.09
N SER A 152 -5.98 -15.17 8.37
CA SER A 152 -6.91 -16.18 8.89
C SER A 152 -8.11 -15.51 9.53
N LYS A 153 -9.33 -15.89 9.12
CA LYS A 153 -10.57 -15.53 9.81
C LYS A 153 -10.81 -16.57 10.90
N VAL A 154 -10.85 -16.15 12.16
CA VAL A 154 -10.83 -17.02 13.34
C VAL A 154 -12.09 -16.82 14.16
N TYR A 155 -12.66 -17.94 14.67
CA TYR A 155 -13.97 -17.96 15.30
C TYR A 155 -13.92 -18.32 16.80
N ASP A 156 -12.75 -18.68 17.33
CA ASP A 156 -12.59 -19.15 18.69
C ASP A 156 -11.19 -18.84 19.27
N ARG A 157 -11.11 -18.97 20.60
CA ARG A 157 -9.89 -18.68 21.36
C ARG A 157 -8.74 -19.64 21.02
N GLU A 158 -9.05 -20.92 20.91
CA GLU A 158 -8.02 -21.96 20.71
C GLU A 158 -7.25 -21.72 19.40
N THR A 159 -7.97 -21.37 18.34
CA THR A 159 -7.37 -21.06 17.03
C THR A 159 -6.50 -19.82 17.09
N VAL A 160 -6.92 -18.76 17.83
CA VAL A 160 -6.08 -17.57 18.02
C VAL A 160 -4.78 -17.96 18.73
N GLU A 161 -4.87 -18.67 19.85
CA GLU A 161 -3.70 -19.09 20.65
C GLU A 161 -2.76 -19.98 19.81
N LEU A 162 -3.32 -20.91 19.01
CA LEU A 162 -2.54 -21.77 18.12
C LEU A 162 -1.74 -20.97 17.09
N LEU A 163 -2.37 -20.00 16.41
CA LEU A 163 -1.71 -19.18 15.39
C LEU A 163 -0.59 -18.34 16.01
N LEU A 164 -0.86 -17.70 17.14
CA LEU A 164 0.13 -16.87 17.83
C LEU A 164 1.30 -17.69 18.40
N ALA A 165 1.08 -18.96 18.77
CA ALA A 165 2.13 -19.85 19.25
C ALA A 165 3.08 -20.35 18.15
N HIS A 166 2.65 -20.32 16.88
CA HIS A 166 3.41 -20.90 15.75
C HIS A 166 3.95 -19.85 14.76
N SER A 167 3.64 -18.58 14.96
CA SER A 167 4.09 -17.52 14.06
C SER A 167 4.32 -16.23 14.82
N ASP A 168 5.46 -15.60 14.57
CA ASP A 168 5.81 -14.29 15.12
C ASP A 168 5.25 -13.14 14.28
N GLY A 169 5.14 -11.96 14.88
CA GLY A 169 4.76 -10.74 14.18
C GLY A 169 3.31 -10.70 13.71
N LEU A 170 2.44 -11.53 14.28
CA LEU A 170 1.01 -11.50 14.01
C LEU A 170 0.31 -10.41 14.83
N MET A 171 -0.77 -9.89 14.26
CA MET A 171 -1.76 -9.07 14.96
C MET A 171 -3.13 -9.71 14.89
N ILE A 172 -3.98 -9.40 15.86
CA ILE A 172 -5.39 -9.73 15.85
C ILE A 172 -6.16 -8.46 15.50
N GLN A 173 -7.14 -8.55 14.62
CA GLN A 173 -7.97 -7.41 14.23
C GLN A 173 -9.43 -7.76 14.23
N GLU A 174 -10.25 -6.86 14.74
CA GLU A 174 -11.71 -6.92 14.67
C GLU A 174 -12.18 -7.17 13.24
N PHE A 175 -13.13 -8.07 13.08
CA PHE A 175 -13.83 -8.26 11.80
C PHE A 175 -14.93 -7.23 11.67
N LEU A 176 -14.82 -6.38 10.67
CA LEU A 176 -15.87 -5.42 10.31
C LEU A 176 -16.83 -6.09 9.33
N ASP A 177 -18.11 -6.16 9.71
CA ASP A 177 -19.17 -6.71 8.87
C ASP A 177 -19.85 -5.55 8.13
N GLY A 178 -19.35 -5.24 6.94
CA GLY A 178 -19.81 -4.12 6.14
C GLY A 178 -19.47 -4.25 4.67
N GLN A 179 -19.93 -3.29 3.88
CA GLN A 179 -19.55 -3.16 2.48
C GLN A 179 -18.16 -2.56 2.38
N GLU A 180 -17.20 -3.37 2.00
CA GLU A 180 -15.84 -2.88 1.74
C GLU A 180 -15.82 -1.90 0.55
N ILE A 181 -15.19 -0.76 0.77
CA ILE A 181 -15.00 0.32 -0.19
C ILE A 181 -13.50 0.49 -0.43
N GLY A 182 -13.07 0.52 -1.67
CA GLY A 182 -11.75 0.98 -2.06
C GLY A 182 -11.80 2.44 -2.49
N ALA A 183 -10.80 3.21 -2.09
CA ALA A 183 -10.62 4.58 -2.55
C ALA A 183 -9.22 4.78 -3.13
N ASP A 184 -9.15 4.95 -4.45
CA ASP A 184 -7.93 5.33 -5.14
C ASP A 184 -7.78 6.85 -5.12
N VAL A 185 -6.69 7.37 -4.58
CA VAL A 185 -6.44 8.81 -4.46
C VAL A 185 -5.11 9.14 -5.11
N TYR A 186 -5.11 10.15 -5.97
CA TYR A 186 -3.88 10.71 -6.52
C TYR A 186 -3.62 12.11 -5.96
N ILE A 187 -2.47 12.27 -5.35
CA ILE A 187 -1.99 13.50 -4.72
C ILE A 187 -0.76 13.98 -5.51
N ASP A 188 -0.78 15.23 -5.94
CA ASP A 188 0.37 15.84 -6.62
C ASP A 188 1.61 15.79 -5.73
N ILE A 189 2.71 15.27 -6.28
CA ILE A 189 3.95 15.04 -5.51
C ILE A 189 4.68 16.34 -5.16
N ILE A 190 4.42 17.42 -5.89
CA ILE A 190 5.06 18.72 -5.70
C ILE A 190 4.23 19.60 -4.79
N THR A 191 2.96 19.81 -5.13
CA THR A 191 2.07 20.73 -4.43
C THR A 191 1.38 20.12 -3.21
N GLY A 192 1.18 18.79 -3.23
CA GLY A 192 0.36 18.07 -2.23
C GLY A 192 -1.15 18.24 -2.44
N GLU A 193 -1.56 18.82 -3.58
CA GLU A 193 -2.97 18.94 -3.92
C GLU A 193 -3.56 17.58 -4.30
N ILE A 194 -4.76 17.29 -3.78
CA ILE A 194 -5.51 16.08 -4.16
C ILE A 194 -6.12 16.30 -5.55
N ILE A 195 -5.57 15.66 -6.55
CA ILE A 195 -5.98 15.79 -7.95
C ILE A 195 -7.22 14.96 -8.27
N SER A 196 -7.30 13.76 -7.72
CA SER A 196 -8.44 12.87 -7.97
C SER A 196 -8.71 11.95 -6.80
N ILE A 197 -10.01 11.64 -6.61
CA ILE A 197 -10.50 10.60 -5.71
C ILE A 197 -11.46 9.73 -6.52
N PHE A 198 -11.20 8.44 -6.52
CA PHE A 198 -12.09 7.45 -7.13
C PHE A 198 -12.51 6.44 -6.06
N THR A 199 -13.82 6.25 -5.88
CA THR A 199 -14.35 5.29 -4.90
C THR A 199 -15.13 4.18 -5.57
N LYS A 200 -14.96 2.97 -5.04
CA LYS A 200 -15.55 1.74 -5.55
C LYS A 200 -16.04 0.85 -4.41
N LYS A 201 -17.28 0.34 -4.50
CA LYS A 201 -17.73 -0.76 -3.65
C LYS A 201 -17.14 -2.05 -4.18
N LYS A 202 -16.38 -2.77 -3.36
CA LYS A 202 -15.79 -4.06 -3.72
C LYS A 202 -16.89 -5.14 -3.68
N ILE A 203 -17.31 -5.63 -4.84
CA ILE A 203 -18.40 -6.63 -4.95
C ILE A 203 -17.85 -8.04 -4.86
N LYS A 204 -16.68 -8.26 -5.42
CA LYS A 204 -16.01 -9.56 -5.41
C LYS A 204 -14.50 -9.40 -5.37
N MET A 205 -13.89 -10.14 -4.44
CA MET A 205 -12.45 -10.27 -4.34
C MET A 205 -11.98 -11.56 -5.00
N ARG A 206 -10.79 -11.54 -5.57
CA ARG A 206 -10.12 -12.71 -6.14
C ARG A 206 -8.62 -12.61 -5.90
N ALA A 207 -8.04 -13.59 -5.22
CA ALA A 207 -6.61 -13.64 -4.91
C ALA A 207 -6.07 -12.35 -4.26
N GLY A 208 -6.83 -11.76 -3.32
CA GLY A 208 -6.43 -10.52 -2.62
C GLY A 208 -6.72 -9.23 -3.39
N GLU A 209 -7.16 -9.32 -4.65
CA GLU A 209 -7.43 -8.16 -5.50
C GLU A 209 -8.93 -7.99 -5.80
N THR A 210 -9.35 -6.77 -6.12
CA THR A 210 -10.73 -6.48 -6.50
C THR A 210 -11.03 -7.00 -7.91
N ASP A 211 -11.81 -8.10 -8.01
CA ASP A 211 -12.24 -8.69 -9.29
C ASP A 211 -13.44 -7.93 -9.89
N LYS A 212 -14.39 -7.54 -9.04
CA LYS A 212 -15.57 -6.75 -9.47
C LYS A 212 -15.87 -5.64 -8.49
N ALA A 213 -16.12 -4.46 -9.02
CA ALA A 213 -16.49 -3.30 -8.24
C ALA A 213 -17.53 -2.44 -8.97
N VAL A 214 -18.23 -1.61 -8.20
CA VAL A 214 -19.13 -0.58 -8.73
C VAL A 214 -18.65 0.78 -8.20
N SER A 215 -18.32 1.69 -9.11
CA SER A 215 -17.95 3.05 -8.75
C SER A 215 -19.14 3.83 -8.22
N PHE A 216 -18.91 4.70 -7.28
CA PHE A 216 -19.91 5.61 -6.73
C PHE A 216 -19.25 6.91 -6.25
N LYS A 217 -20.07 7.90 -5.93
CA LYS A 217 -19.63 9.15 -5.30
C LYS A 217 -20.42 9.37 -4.03
N ASP A 218 -19.71 9.80 -2.99
CA ASP A 218 -20.27 10.21 -1.71
C ASP A 218 -19.47 11.40 -1.18
N ASP A 219 -20.10 12.56 -1.06
CA ASP A 219 -19.43 13.79 -0.69
C ASP A 219 -18.89 13.77 0.74
N LYS A 220 -19.58 13.07 1.67
CA LYS A 220 -19.10 12.94 3.06
C LYS A 220 -17.85 12.06 3.11
N LEU A 221 -17.87 10.95 2.37
CA LEU A 221 -16.71 10.07 2.24
C LEU A 221 -15.53 10.81 1.60
N PHE A 222 -15.78 11.61 0.57
CA PHE A 222 -14.74 12.40 -0.08
C PHE A 222 -14.13 13.44 0.87
N GLN A 223 -14.92 14.08 1.73
CA GLN A 223 -14.39 15.00 2.75
C GLN A 223 -13.54 14.27 3.80
N LEU A 224 -13.96 13.08 4.22
CA LEU A 224 -13.20 12.25 5.15
C LEU A 224 -11.85 11.84 4.54
N ILE A 225 -11.86 11.36 3.28
CA ILE A 225 -10.63 10.98 2.56
C ILE A 225 -9.70 12.19 2.42
N LYS A 226 -10.22 13.35 2.01
CA LYS A 226 -9.43 14.57 1.89
C LYS A 226 -8.78 14.98 3.21
N LYS A 227 -9.55 14.93 4.29
CA LYS A 227 -9.02 15.23 5.63
C LYS A 227 -7.89 14.28 5.98
N PHE A 228 -8.11 12.96 5.89
CA PHE A 228 -7.12 11.93 6.20
C PHE A 228 -5.83 12.10 5.38
N VAL A 229 -5.95 12.21 4.07
CA VAL A 229 -4.80 12.32 3.15
C VAL A 229 -3.97 13.58 3.44
N SER A 230 -4.66 14.72 3.68
CA SER A 230 -3.98 15.99 3.98
C SER A 230 -3.33 15.99 5.35
N GLU A 231 -3.97 15.41 6.36
CA GLU A 231 -3.47 15.34 7.73
C GLU A 231 -2.26 14.39 7.84
N ALA A 232 -2.30 13.25 7.18
CA ALA A 232 -1.19 12.31 7.11
C ALA A 232 -0.03 12.82 6.22
N GLY A 233 -0.31 13.63 5.22
CA GLY A 233 0.70 14.20 4.32
C GLY A 233 1.10 13.32 3.14
N TYR A 234 0.24 12.38 2.73
CA TYR A 234 0.50 11.50 1.60
C TYR A 234 0.80 12.24 0.29
N ARG A 235 1.57 11.57 -0.58
CA ARG A 235 1.93 12.01 -1.93
C ARG A 235 1.84 10.85 -2.92
N GLY A 236 1.60 11.17 -4.19
CA GLY A 236 1.50 10.17 -5.26
C GLY A 236 0.17 9.42 -5.24
N GLN A 237 0.21 8.17 -5.63
CA GLN A 237 -0.96 7.28 -5.67
C GLN A 237 -1.06 6.48 -4.38
N ILE A 238 -2.24 6.48 -3.77
CA ILE A 238 -2.57 5.62 -2.63
C ILE A 238 -3.90 4.91 -2.86
N ASP A 239 -4.07 3.73 -2.27
CA ASP A 239 -5.32 2.99 -2.16
C ASP A 239 -5.70 2.86 -0.68
N ILE A 240 -6.97 3.10 -0.36
CA ILE A 240 -7.48 3.11 1.02
C ILE A 240 -8.66 2.14 1.08
N ASP A 241 -8.59 1.19 2.00
CA ASP A 241 -9.70 0.28 2.31
C ASP A 241 -10.55 0.85 3.45
N ILE A 242 -11.86 0.96 3.22
CA ILE A 242 -12.83 1.58 4.12
C ILE A 242 -14.03 0.64 4.28
N PHE A 243 -14.59 0.56 5.50
CA PHE A 243 -15.78 -0.22 5.83
C PHE A 243 -16.89 0.67 6.39
#